data_6dae59add7c3302f58ad8f44fb848b7d
#
_entry.id   6dae59add7c3302f58ad8f44fb848b7d
#
_cell.length_a   1.000
_cell.length_b   1.000
_cell.length_c   1.000
_cell.angle_alpha   90.00
_cell.angle_beta   90.00
_cell.angle_gamma   90.00
#
_symmetry.space_group_name_H-M   'P 1'
#
loop_
_entity.id
_entity.type
_entity.pdbx_description
1 polymer ?
#
loop_
_entity_poly.entity_id
_entity_poly.type
_entity_poly.pdbx_seq_one_letter_code
_entity_poly.pdbx_strand_id
1 'polypeptide(L)'
;MASVVARALVAVDAEKASKQDLELLKKLVMEFKDELDALGVKVDKIDKRVAVLEDRLGGWKLSGSFKFDANFSSDDNDWYNGNGASTEFHKEWFDLTFRKQIEENTSLYARLRMGQYVAGTGRGDISGADTRWDRIFVDTKLPYNIDLRVGRFLLDFEGDNGLYWEYDANPIYGSYRADGFQVRKAWNNFTGTAIVARNSGYDGWYKDDSDPDNIISTLTGDYMSYVLDLNWKPNEKFVLGATGYWNIGDAGLADAYDFDVNTYGIYAGFKFTPAIELKGIYYFQDLGDDFPVMEDSPKAWKAVLDVKQEALKFTSLWLQYEQVDNSFMGLNQQNNMDWGIVPSISDNRPVGADSTSKYWMIGATQQWNEKWSTFLKYAQADYDTDWLDDAKNYTIGVNYQYTPAVAFQLTYDHIDYGDNNPADYLNGDNHVVKFRTTVNF
;
A
#
# COMPACT_ATOMS: atom_id res chain seq x y z
N MET A 1 0.23 -42.58 7.62
CA MET A 1 1.16 -41.49 7.22
C MET A 1 1.54 -41.62 5.76
N ALA A 2 2.15 -42.71 5.31
CA ALA A 2 2.53 -42.92 3.89
C ALA A 2 1.40 -42.71 2.90
N SER A 3 0.16 -43.15 3.19
CA SER A 3 -1.00 -42.94 2.30
C SER A 3 -1.41 -41.46 2.15
N VAL A 4 -1.14 -40.62 3.15
CA VAL A 4 -1.39 -39.18 3.11
C VAL A 4 -0.32 -38.49 2.28
N VAL A 5 0.94 -38.89 2.46
CA VAL A 5 2.07 -38.38 1.68
C VAL A 5 1.91 -38.73 0.21
N ALA A 6 1.50 -39.98 -0.09
CA ALA A 6 1.26 -40.43 -1.46
C ALA A 6 0.12 -39.64 -2.15
N ARG A 7 -0.96 -39.31 -1.44
CA ARG A 7 -2.05 -38.47 -1.96
C ARG A 7 -1.61 -37.03 -2.16
N ALA A 8 -0.82 -36.48 -1.23
CA ALA A 8 -0.25 -35.13 -1.35
C ALA A 8 0.68 -35.03 -2.56
N LEU A 9 1.51 -36.06 -2.81
CA LEU A 9 2.41 -36.13 -3.97
C LEU A 9 1.66 -36.18 -5.31
N VAL A 10 0.51 -36.84 -5.36
CA VAL A 10 -0.33 -36.87 -6.56
C VAL A 10 -1.10 -35.55 -6.77
N ALA A 11 -1.40 -34.85 -5.68
CA ALA A 11 -2.16 -33.62 -5.70
C ALA A 11 -1.28 -32.34 -5.79
N VAL A 12 0.05 -32.46 -5.75
CA VAL A 12 0.94 -31.32 -5.96
C VAL A 12 0.78 -30.81 -7.38
N ASP A 13 0.12 -29.71 -7.50
CA ASP A 13 0.02 -28.96 -8.73
C ASP A 13 1.41 -28.38 -9.05
N ALA A 14 2.03 -28.95 -10.09
CA ALA A 14 3.40 -28.67 -10.46
C ALA A 14 3.64 -27.18 -10.80
N GLU A 15 2.59 -26.44 -11.07
CA GLU A 15 2.66 -25.02 -11.41
C GLU A 15 2.71 -24.10 -10.18
N LYS A 16 2.39 -24.61 -8.97
CA LYS A 16 2.31 -23.83 -7.75
C LYS A 16 3.40 -24.10 -6.70
N ALA A 17 4.22 -25.13 -6.91
CA ALA A 17 5.22 -25.53 -5.93
C ALA A 17 6.44 -24.58 -5.94
N SER A 18 6.84 -24.09 -4.77
CA SER A 18 8.08 -23.35 -4.61
C SER A 18 9.29 -24.29 -4.58
N LYS A 19 10.51 -23.79 -4.83
CA LYS A 19 11.75 -24.59 -4.76
C LYS A 19 11.94 -25.21 -3.36
N GLN A 20 11.56 -24.50 -2.31
CA GLN A 20 11.61 -25.00 -0.93
C GLN A 20 10.63 -26.15 -0.69
N ASP A 21 9.42 -26.04 -1.27
CA ASP A 21 8.41 -27.10 -1.19
C ASP A 21 8.87 -28.34 -1.95
N LEU A 22 9.55 -28.16 -3.10
CA LEU A 22 10.15 -29.25 -3.88
C LEU A 22 11.30 -29.93 -3.15
N GLU A 23 12.16 -29.17 -2.47
CA GLU A 23 13.23 -29.74 -1.62
C GLU A 23 12.69 -30.50 -0.41
N LEU A 24 11.65 -29.96 0.23
CA LEU A 24 10.96 -30.63 1.32
C LEU A 24 10.28 -31.91 0.86
N LEU A 25 9.66 -31.86 -0.33
CA LEU A 25 9.03 -33.00 -0.97
C LEU A 25 10.04 -34.10 -1.34
N LYS A 26 11.20 -33.72 -1.90
CA LYS A 26 12.31 -34.65 -2.17
C LYS A 26 12.76 -35.34 -0.88
N LYS A 27 12.96 -34.58 0.19
CA LYS A 27 13.39 -35.12 1.48
C LYS A 27 12.38 -36.09 2.04
N LEU A 28 11.09 -35.76 2.00
CA LEU A 28 10.00 -36.65 2.41
C LEU A 28 9.91 -37.92 1.55
N VAL A 29 10.08 -37.80 0.23
CA VAL A 29 10.08 -38.93 -0.69
C VAL A 29 11.25 -39.86 -0.41
N MET A 30 12.44 -39.33 -0.11
CA MET A 30 13.62 -40.12 0.24
C MET A 30 13.46 -40.83 1.58
N GLU A 31 12.86 -40.16 2.59
CA GLU A 31 12.63 -40.71 3.93
C GLU A 31 11.58 -41.84 3.93
N PHE A 32 10.58 -41.77 3.06
CA PHE A 32 9.50 -42.77 2.96
C PHE A 32 9.57 -43.61 1.70
N LYS A 33 10.73 -43.70 1.07
CA LYS A 33 10.91 -44.40 -0.21
C LYS A 33 10.35 -45.81 -0.20
N ASP A 34 10.71 -46.61 0.79
CA ASP A 34 10.32 -48.01 0.87
C ASP A 34 8.80 -48.18 1.06
N GLU A 35 8.17 -47.25 1.79
CA GLU A 35 6.71 -47.26 1.98
C GLU A 35 5.98 -46.77 0.73
N LEU A 36 6.55 -45.80 -0.01
CA LEU A 36 5.99 -45.28 -1.25
C LEU A 36 6.10 -46.29 -2.40
N ASP A 37 7.19 -47.05 -2.47
CA ASP A 37 7.39 -48.13 -3.42
C ASP A 37 6.37 -49.27 -3.19
N ALA A 38 6.10 -49.58 -1.92
CA ALA A 38 5.06 -50.56 -1.55
C ALA A 38 3.64 -50.08 -1.93
N LEU A 39 3.41 -48.76 -2.05
CA LEU A 39 2.16 -48.14 -2.51
C LEU A 39 2.11 -47.95 -4.04
N GLY A 40 3.13 -48.42 -4.80
CA GLY A 40 3.19 -48.29 -6.24
C GLY A 40 3.55 -46.91 -6.75
N VAL A 41 4.08 -46.03 -5.89
CA VAL A 41 4.53 -44.70 -6.28
C VAL A 41 5.97 -44.76 -6.78
N LYS A 42 6.17 -44.56 -8.07
CA LYS A 42 7.50 -44.61 -8.69
C LYS A 42 8.29 -43.32 -8.36
N VAL A 43 9.21 -43.43 -7.40
CA VAL A 43 10.10 -42.32 -6.97
C VAL A 43 10.85 -41.71 -8.16
N ASP A 44 11.38 -42.54 -9.07
CA ASP A 44 12.07 -42.04 -10.27
C ASP A 44 11.19 -41.18 -11.19
N LYS A 45 9.87 -41.43 -11.19
CA LYS A 45 8.93 -40.61 -11.97
C LYS A 45 8.68 -39.24 -11.33
N ILE A 46 8.73 -39.17 -9.99
CA ILE A 46 8.59 -37.94 -9.25
C ILE A 46 9.88 -37.13 -9.38
N ASP A 47 11.04 -37.72 -9.22
CA ASP A 47 12.33 -37.05 -9.40
C ASP A 47 12.47 -36.45 -10.81
N LYS A 48 12.06 -37.18 -11.86
CA LYS A 48 12.06 -36.64 -13.22
C LYS A 48 11.09 -35.48 -13.41
N ARG A 49 9.92 -35.51 -12.78
CA ARG A 49 8.96 -34.38 -12.82
C ARG A 49 9.47 -33.17 -12.07
N VAL A 50 10.09 -33.39 -10.91
CA VAL A 50 10.72 -32.33 -10.12
C VAL A 50 11.88 -31.71 -10.90
N ALA A 51 12.75 -32.50 -11.51
CA ALA A 51 13.85 -32.01 -12.35
C ALA A 51 13.37 -31.17 -13.53
N VAL A 52 12.29 -31.64 -14.23
CA VAL A 52 11.67 -30.87 -15.32
C VAL A 52 11.06 -29.54 -14.83
N LEU A 53 10.48 -29.51 -13.63
CA LEU A 53 9.94 -28.29 -13.04
C LEU A 53 11.05 -27.31 -12.66
N GLU A 54 12.11 -27.81 -12.03
CA GLU A 54 13.28 -27.02 -11.69
C GLU A 54 13.93 -26.41 -12.94
N ASP A 55 14.04 -27.18 -14.01
CA ASP A 55 14.59 -26.74 -15.30
C ASP A 55 13.67 -25.69 -15.97
N ARG A 56 12.36 -25.95 -16.04
CA ARG A 56 11.38 -25.05 -16.67
C ARG A 56 11.22 -23.72 -15.93
N LEU A 57 11.17 -23.73 -14.61
CA LEU A 57 11.02 -22.52 -13.81
C LEU A 57 12.35 -21.79 -13.58
N GLY A 58 13.49 -22.47 -13.78
CA GLY A 58 14.82 -21.88 -13.60
C GLY A 58 14.99 -21.21 -12.22
N GLY A 59 14.25 -21.67 -11.19
CA GLY A 59 14.22 -21.10 -9.84
C GLY A 59 13.43 -19.79 -9.70
N TRP A 60 12.63 -19.42 -10.72
CA TRP A 60 11.70 -18.31 -10.60
C TRP A 60 10.46 -18.70 -9.78
N LYS A 61 10.02 -17.77 -8.94
CA LYS A 61 8.71 -17.81 -8.28
C LYS A 61 7.82 -16.76 -8.93
N LEU A 62 6.70 -17.20 -9.46
CA LEU A 62 5.66 -16.35 -10.01
C LEU A 62 4.47 -16.35 -9.04
N SER A 63 3.96 -15.17 -8.76
CA SER A 63 2.73 -14.96 -8.00
C SER A 63 2.02 -13.73 -8.55
N GLY A 64 0.76 -13.55 -8.20
CA GLY A 64 0.04 -12.39 -8.67
C GLY A 64 -1.24 -12.14 -7.89
N SER A 65 -1.86 -11.01 -8.20
CA SER A 65 -3.18 -10.67 -7.71
C SER A 65 -3.99 -9.99 -8.81
N PHE A 66 -5.27 -10.26 -8.80
CA PHE A 66 -6.25 -9.61 -9.64
C PHE A 66 -7.36 -9.07 -8.76
N LYS A 67 -7.68 -7.79 -8.92
CA LYS A 67 -8.82 -7.15 -8.28
C LYS A 67 -9.78 -6.60 -9.32
N PHE A 68 -11.05 -6.85 -9.12
CA PHE A 68 -12.12 -6.37 -9.97
C PHE A 68 -13.25 -5.83 -9.10
N ASP A 69 -13.69 -4.62 -9.41
CA ASP A 69 -14.72 -3.89 -8.68
C ASP A 69 -15.95 -3.66 -9.55
N ALA A 70 -17.11 -3.75 -8.93
CA ALA A 70 -18.38 -3.25 -9.43
C ALA A 70 -18.88 -2.20 -8.45
N ASN A 71 -18.96 -0.95 -8.90
CA ASN A 71 -19.38 0.20 -8.11
C ASN A 71 -20.74 0.70 -8.57
N PHE A 72 -21.60 1.02 -7.61
CA PHE A 72 -22.91 1.58 -7.83
C PHE A 72 -23.06 2.80 -6.93
N SER A 73 -23.12 3.98 -7.53
CA SER A 73 -23.22 5.27 -6.86
C SER A 73 -24.62 5.86 -6.99
N SER A 74 -25.06 6.67 -6.05
CA SER A 74 -26.29 7.41 -6.15
C SER A 74 -26.16 8.70 -6.95
N ASP A 75 -24.94 9.18 -7.13
CA ASP A 75 -24.62 10.40 -7.86
C ASP A 75 -23.93 10.09 -9.20
N ASP A 76 -24.41 10.70 -10.27
CA ASP A 76 -23.89 10.54 -11.63
C ASP A 76 -22.58 11.32 -11.84
N ASN A 77 -22.31 12.34 -11.02
CA ASN A 77 -21.09 13.15 -11.08
C ASN A 77 -20.01 12.65 -10.12
N ASP A 78 -20.16 11.45 -9.65
CA ASP A 78 -19.27 10.91 -8.65
C ASP A 78 -17.83 10.82 -9.14
N TRP A 79 -16.95 11.45 -8.38
CA TRP A 79 -15.50 11.31 -8.51
C TRP A 79 -15.03 9.84 -8.47
N TYR A 80 -15.80 9.01 -7.79
CA TYR A 80 -15.57 7.57 -7.66
C TYR A 80 -15.60 6.80 -8.95
N ASN A 81 -16.48 7.19 -9.84
CA ASN A 81 -16.71 6.49 -11.09
C ASN A 81 -16.01 7.15 -12.28
N GLY A 82 -15.35 8.28 -12.08
CA GLY A 82 -14.39 8.87 -13.00
C GLY A 82 -14.91 9.39 -14.34
N ASN A 83 -16.24 9.38 -14.60
CA ASN A 83 -16.81 9.86 -15.88
C ASN A 83 -18.28 10.30 -15.77
N GLY A 84 -18.76 10.65 -14.59
CA GLY A 84 -20.15 11.01 -14.40
C GLY A 84 -21.13 9.84 -14.58
N ALA A 85 -20.71 8.62 -14.28
CA ALA A 85 -21.55 7.44 -14.36
C ALA A 85 -21.88 6.92 -12.97
N SER A 86 -23.15 6.63 -12.71
CA SER A 86 -23.62 6.03 -11.46
C SER A 86 -23.24 4.55 -11.27
N THR A 87 -22.77 3.91 -12.32
CA THR A 87 -22.39 2.49 -12.31
C THR A 87 -21.10 2.28 -13.06
N GLU A 88 -20.17 1.59 -12.44
CA GLU A 88 -18.89 1.28 -13.03
C GLU A 88 -18.46 -0.16 -12.75
N PHE A 89 -17.88 -0.79 -13.77
CA PHE A 89 -17.21 -2.07 -13.67
C PHE A 89 -15.77 -1.89 -14.11
N HIS A 90 -14.81 -2.07 -13.21
CA HIS A 90 -13.43 -1.87 -13.55
C HIS A 90 -12.51 -2.92 -12.96
N LYS A 91 -11.42 -3.18 -13.65
CA LYS A 91 -10.27 -3.86 -13.11
C LYS A 91 -9.48 -2.86 -12.29
N GLU A 92 -9.45 -3.06 -10.99
CA GLU A 92 -8.66 -2.23 -10.08
C GLU A 92 -7.16 -2.38 -10.37
N TRP A 93 -6.67 -3.62 -10.35
CA TRP A 93 -5.33 -3.95 -10.83
C TRP A 93 -5.16 -5.43 -11.15
N PHE A 94 -4.12 -5.68 -11.95
CA PHE A 94 -3.55 -7.00 -12.16
C PHE A 94 -2.04 -6.93 -11.93
N ASP A 95 -1.57 -7.58 -10.88
CA ASP A 95 -0.15 -7.63 -10.51
C ASP A 95 0.44 -8.98 -10.83
N LEU A 96 1.62 -8.99 -11.48
CA LEU A 96 2.48 -10.15 -11.62
C LEU A 96 3.80 -9.88 -10.90
N THR A 97 4.12 -10.73 -9.94
CA THR A 97 5.35 -10.65 -9.16
C THR A 97 6.27 -11.79 -9.51
N PHE A 98 7.47 -11.46 -9.90
CA PHE A 98 8.56 -12.36 -10.22
C PHE A 98 9.62 -12.25 -9.13
N ARG A 99 10.04 -13.39 -8.58
CA ARG A 99 11.13 -13.46 -7.61
C ARG A 99 12.10 -14.53 -8.04
N LYS A 100 13.40 -14.24 -7.90
CA LYS A 100 14.46 -15.22 -8.18
C LYS A 100 15.57 -15.06 -7.15
N GLN A 101 15.95 -16.18 -6.52
CA GLN A 101 17.21 -16.25 -5.81
C GLN A 101 18.32 -16.45 -6.85
N ILE A 102 19.25 -15.50 -6.98
CA ILE A 102 20.37 -15.55 -7.94
C ILE A 102 21.52 -16.31 -7.30
N GLU A 103 21.86 -15.91 -6.07
CA GLU A 103 22.90 -16.53 -5.24
C GLU A 103 22.42 -16.58 -3.79
N GLU A 104 23.18 -17.22 -2.90
CA GLU A 104 22.82 -17.37 -1.49
C GLU A 104 22.41 -16.02 -0.83
N ASN A 105 23.12 -14.95 -1.18
CA ASN A 105 22.94 -13.62 -0.61
C ASN A 105 22.24 -12.62 -1.55
N THR A 106 21.85 -13.02 -2.76
CA THR A 106 21.37 -12.10 -3.80
C THR A 106 20.07 -12.59 -4.41
N SER A 107 19.07 -11.74 -4.39
CA SER A 107 17.76 -12.02 -5.01
C SER A 107 17.30 -10.89 -5.91
N LEU A 108 16.52 -11.23 -6.93
CA LEU A 108 15.82 -10.30 -7.81
C LEU A 108 14.33 -10.32 -7.49
N TYR A 109 13.76 -9.15 -7.41
CA TYR A 109 12.31 -8.91 -7.31
C TYR A 109 11.89 -8.03 -8.47
N ALA A 110 10.79 -8.41 -9.13
CA ALA A 110 10.15 -7.56 -10.13
C ALA A 110 8.62 -7.69 -10.02
N ARG A 111 7.91 -6.56 -10.06
CA ARG A 111 6.45 -6.53 -10.10
C ARG A 111 6.00 -5.72 -11.32
N LEU A 112 5.31 -6.40 -12.22
CA LEU A 112 4.58 -5.78 -13.30
C LEU A 112 3.16 -5.49 -12.81
N ARG A 113 2.74 -4.24 -12.90
CA ARG A 113 1.37 -3.81 -12.58
C ARG A 113 0.69 -3.32 -13.86
N MET A 114 -0.46 -3.86 -14.13
CA MET A 114 -1.41 -3.30 -15.07
C MET A 114 -2.42 -2.48 -14.28
N GLY A 115 -2.40 -1.18 -14.52
CA GLY A 115 -3.23 -0.21 -13.81
C GLY A 115 -4.73 -0.37 -14.08
N GLN A 116 -5.46 0.57 -13.58
CA GLN A 116 -6.91 0.63 -13.61
C GLN A 116 -7.43 0.59 -15.05
N TYR A 117 -8.46 -0.20 -15.27
CA TYR A 117 -9.21 -0.26 -16.51
C TYR A 117 -10.65 0.11 -16.18
N VAL A 118 -11.13 1.20 -16.75
CA VAL A 118 -12.50 1.68 -16.55
C VAL A 118 -13.35 1.23 -17.72
N ALA A 119 -14.37 0.41 -17.45
CA ALA A 119 -15.37 0.06 -18.46
C ALA A 119 -16.32 1.25 -18.66
N GLY A 120 -16.71 1.51 -19.88
CA GLY A 120 -17.68 2.59 -20.19
C GLY A 120 -17.08 3.83 -20.83
N THR A 121 -15.76 3.96 -20.89
CA THR A 121 -15.11 5.01 -21.71
C THR A 121 -15.16 4.73 -23.23
N GLY A 122 -15.96 3.74 -23.65
CA GLY A 122 -15.97 3.26 -25.05
C GLY A 122 -14.68 2.52 -25.44
N ARG A 123 -13.79 2.32 -24.50
CA ARG A 123 -12.51 1.66 -24.67
C ARG A 123 -12.63 0.24 -24.13
N GLY A 124 -13.28 -0.62 -24.86
CA GLY A 124 -13.21 -2.08 -24.63
C GLY A 124 -11.80 -2.64 -24.82
N ASP A 125 -10.81 -1.76 -24.89
CA ASP A 125 -9.43 -2.10 -25.14
C ASP A 125 -8.61 -1.79 -23.86
N ILE A 126 -7.75 -2.70 -23.50
CA ILE A 126 -6.74 -2.59 -22.45
C ILE A 126 -5.57 -1.66 -22.84
N SER A 127 -5.60 -1.03 -24.00
CA SER A 127 -4.52 -0.20 -24.53
C SER A 127 -4.31 1.10 -23.73
N GLY A 128 -5.31 1.51 -22.95
CA GLY A 128 -5.20 2.64 -22.04
C GLY A 128 -4.78 2.28 -20.62
N ALA A 129 -4.65 0.98 -20.30
CA ALA A 129 -4.18 0.56 -19.01
C ALA A 129 -2.67 0.73 -18.91
N ASP A 130 -2.21 1.60 -18.03
CA ASP A 130 -0.80 1.76 -17.73
C ASP A 130 -0.21 0.44 -17.27
N THR A 131 0.57 -0.18 -18.16
CA THR A 131 1.36 -1.35 -17.81
C THR A 131 2.75 -0.89 -17.46
N ARG A 132 3.13 -1.02 -16.19
CA ARG A 132 4.41 -0.53 -15.69
C ARG A 132 5.13 -1.55 -14.82
N TRP A 133 6.44 -1.48 -14.83
CA TRP A 133 7.24 -2.07 -13.77
C TRP A 133 7.09 -1.23 -12.52
N ASP A 134 6.18 -1.63 -11.66
CA ASP A 134 5.89 -0.93 -10.42
C ASP A 134 7.07 -0.98 -9.45
N ARG A 135 7.76 -2.12 -9.42
CA ARG A 135 8.99 -2.33 -8.66
C ARG A 135 9.88 -3.29 -9.42
N ILE A 136 11.18 -3.00 -9.45
CA ILE A 136 12.19 -3.91 -9.97
C ILE A 136 13.51 -3.60 -9.28
N PHE A 137 14.00 -4.51 -8.46
CA PHE A 137 15.21 -4.30 -7.69
C PHE A 137 15.94 -5.62 -7.40
N VAL A 138 17.22 -5.47 -7.10
CA VAL A 138 18.09 -6.53 -6.58
C VAL A 138 18.34 -6.24 -5.11
N ASP A 139 18.12 -7.23 -4.27
CA ASP A 139 18.58 -7.25 -2.88
C ASP A 139 19.82 -8.11 -2.77
N THR A 140 20.86 -7.60 -2.14
CA THR A 140 22.07 -8.39 -1.84
C THR A 140 22.59 -8.07 -0.44
N LYS A 141 23.12 -9.10 0.22
CA LYS A 141 23.74 -8.94 1.53
C LYS A 141 25.25 -8.78 1.36
N LEU A 142 25.73 -7.61 1.71
CA LEU A 142 27.14 -7.27 1.74
C LEU A 142 27.82 -7.77 3.02
N PRO A 143 29.17 -7.76 3.09
CA PRO A 143 29.91 -7.99 4.33
C PRO A 143 29.40 -7.13 5.50
N TYR A 144 29.60 -7.60 6.73
CA TYR A 144 29.16 -6.93 7.96
C TYR A 144 27.64 -6.84 8.14
N ASN A 145 26.87 -7.75 7.50
CA ASN A 145 25.39 -7.77 7.53
C ASN A 145 24.75 -6.44 7.08
N ILE A 146 25.27 -5.88 6.02
CA ILE A 146 24.70 -4.72 5.36
C ILE A 146 23.79 -5.23 4.24
N ASP A 147 22.52 -4.87 4.27
CA ASP A 147 21.57 -5.16 3.20
C ASP A 147 21.60 -3.99 2.19
N LEU A 148 21.89 -4.30 0.93
CA LEU A 148 21.87 -3.35 -0.19
C LEU A 148 20.71 -3.69 -1.11
N ARG A 149 19.88 -2.71 -1.42
CA ARG A 149 18.87 -2.76 -2.48
C ARG A 149 19.20 -1.78 -3.58
N VAL A 150 19.06 -2.21 -4.82
CA VAL A 150 19.35 -1.39 -6.02
C VAL A 150 18.23 -1.55 -7.03
N GLY A 151 17.66 -0.46 -7.51
CA GLY A 151 16.62 -0.42 -8.53
C GLY A 151 15.41 0.41 -8.11
N ARG A 152 14.24 0.08 -8.65
CA ARG A 152 12.96 0.73 -8.31
C ARG A 152 12.29 0.02 -7.15
N PHE A 153 12.07 0.72 -6.05
CA PHE A 153 11.44 0.18 -4.83
C PHE A 153 10.48 1.19 -4.20
N LEU A 154 9.64 0.70 -3.31
CA LEU A 154 8.71 1.52 -2.54
C LEU A 154 9.38 2.00 -1.25
N LEU A 155 9.16 3.28 -0.92
CA LEU A 155 9.39 3.85 0.39
C LEU A 155 8.03 4.05 1.05
N ASP A 156 7.84 3.49 2.24
CA ASP A 156 6.58 3.60 2.99
C ASP A 156 6.82 3.33 4.48
N PHE A 157 7.43 4.29 5.17
CA PHE A 157 7.72 4.13 6.59
C PHE A 157 6.47 4.22 7.48
N GLU A 158 5.40 4.87 7.03
CA GLU A 158 4.12 4.86 7.75
C GLU A 158 3.50 3.47 7.72
N GLY A 159 3.45 2.84 6.55
CA GLY A 159 2.99 1.45 6.40
C GLY A 159 3.88 0.45 7.12
N ASP A 160 5.21 0.60 7.03
CA ASP A 160 6.18 -0.25 7.73
C ASP A 160 6.03 -0.18 9.26
N ASN A 161 5.55 0.95 9.80
CA ASN A 161 5.23 1.14 11.22
C ASN A 161 3.76 0.89 11.56
N GLY A 162 2.97 0.41 10.59
CA GLY A 162 1.59 -0.03 10.80
C GLY A 162 0.63 1.11 11.16
N LEU A 163 0.82 2.30 10.59
CA LEU A 163 -0.01 3.49 10.81
C LEU A 163 -1.24 3.55 9.90
N TYR A 164 -1.58 2.44 9.24
CA TYR A 164 -2.76 2.31 8.38
C TYR A 164 -3.74 1.30 8.95
N TRP A 165 -5.02 1.61 8.84
CA TRP A 165 -6.06 0.63 9.03
C TRP A 165 -6.14 -0.30 7.81
N GLU A 166 -6.49 -1.57 8.02
CA GLU A 166 -6.42 -2.59 6.95
C GLU A 166 -7.31 -2.32 5.73
N TYR A 167 -8.36 -1.49 5.89
CA TYR A 167 -9.29 -1.13 4.81
C TYR A 167 -9.14 0.32 4.34
N ASP A 168 -8.24 1.10 4.94
CA ASP A 168 -8.05 2.50 4.60
C ASP A 168 -6.59 2.90 4.87
N ALA A 169 -5.76 2.80 3.85
CA ALA A 169 -4.38 3.26 3.91
C ALA A 169 -4.34 4.76 3.67
N ASN A 170 -4.15 5.51 4.74
CA ASN A 170 -4.24 6.94 4.78
C ASN A 170 -2.88 7.57 5.16
N PRO A 171 -1.91 7.68 4.22
CA PRO A 171 -0.61 8.25 4.50
C PRO A 171 -0.69 9.77 4.61
N ILE A 172 0.02 10.35 5.57
CA ILE A 172 0.24 11.79 5.63
C ILE A 172 1.32 12.20 4.63
N TYR A 173 2.51 11.61 4.76
CA TYR A 173 3.63 11.93 3.88
C TYR A 173 3.62 11.09 2.61
N GLY A 174 3.09 9.89 2.71
CA GLY A 174 2.85 9.01 1.60
C GLY A 174 3.85 7.90 1.40
N SER A 175 3.48 7.03 0.49
CA SER A 175 4.31 5.94 0.00
C SER A 175 4.62 6.18 -1.47
N TYR A 176 5.89 6.21 -1.84
CA TYR A 176 6.30 6.50 -3.20
C TYR A 176 7.38 5.55 -3.71
N ARG A 177 7.47 5.46 -5.03
CA ARG A 177 8.46 4.64 -5.70
C ARG A 177 9.62 5.51 -6.13
N ALA A 178 10.83 5.03 -5.89
CA ALA A 178 12.05 5.72 -6.27
C ALA A 178 13.03 4.75 -6.91
N ASP A 179 13.82 5.25 -7.84
CA ASP A 179 14.88 4.52 -8.51
C ASP A 179 16.23 4.88 -7.88
N GLY A 180 16.90 3.93 -7.23
CA GLY A 180 18.13 4.25 -6.53
C GLY A 180 18.73 3.12 -5.71
N PHE A 181 19.38 3.53 -4.64
CA PHE A 181 20.13 2.69 -3.73
C PHE A 181 19.58 2.84 -2.32
N GLN A 182 19.31 1.71 -1.65
CA GLN A 182 19.01 1.65 -0.24
C GLN A 182 20.02 0.79 0.48
N VAL A 183 20.62 1.33 1.51
CA VAL A 183 21.51 0.61 2.42
C VAL A 183 20.82 0.50 3.76
N ARG A 184 20.69 -0.72 4.28
CA ARG A 184 20.09 -0.99 5.59
C ARG A 184 21.03 -1.83 6.43
N LYS A 185 21.14 -1.47 7.70
CA LYS A 185 21.88 -2.25 8.67
C LYS A 185 21.12 -2.31 9.99
N ALA A 186 20.99 -3.53 10.51
CA ALA A 186 20.51 -3.77 11.86
C ALA A 186 21.70 -4.14 12.78
N TRP A 187 21.71 -3.56 13.98
CA TRP A 187 22.67 -3.90 15.02
C TRP A 187 22.01 -3.83 16.39
N ASN A 188 21.92 -4.95 17.04
CA ASN A 188 21.16 -5.10 18.29
C ASN A 188 19.71 -4.60 18.12
N ASN A 189 19.37 -3.57 18.87
CA ASN A 189 18.03 -2.98 18.91
C ASN A 189 17.84 -1.80 17.95
N PHE A 190 18.86 -1.47 17.15
CA PHE A 190 18.82 -0.38 16.18
C PHE A 190 18.78 -0.89 14.75
N THR A 191 18.05 -0.20 13.90
CA THR A 191 18.13 -0.34 12.45
C THR A 191 18.31 1.03 11.84
N GLY A 192 19.31 1.20 10.99
CA GLY A 192 19.49 2.38 10.18
C GLY A 192 19.25 2.04 8.70
N THR A 193 18.53 2.91 8.01
CA THR A 193 18.29 2.84 6.57
C THR A 193 18.68 4.16 5.93
N ALA A 194 19.56 4.13 4.94
CA ALA A 194 19.95 5.29 4.14
C ALA A 194 19.60 5.04 2.68
N ILE A 195 19.03 6.04 2.01
CA ILE A 195 18.58 5.95 0.64
C ILE A 195 19.08 7.14 -0.15
N VAL A 196 19.52 6.89 -1.37
CA VAL A 196 19.78 7.89 -2.40
C VAL A 196 19.02 7.42 -3.64
N ALA A 197 18.02 8.19 -4.07
CA ALA A 197 17.16 7.79 -5.16
C ALA A 197 16.65 9.00 -5.93
N ARG A 198 16.24 8.75 -7.18
CA ARG A 198 15.52 9.70 -8.01
C ARG A 198 14.03 9.34 -7.97
N ASN A 199 13.22 10.33 -7.76
CA ASN A 199 11.78 10.26 -7.92
C ASN A 199 11.40 11.14 -9.12
N SER A 200 10.81 10.55 -10.15
CA SER A 200 10.24 11.34 -11.23
C SER A 200 8.92 11.91 -10.74
N GLY A 201 8.84 13.23 -10.67
CA GLY A 201 7.71 14.00 -10.12
C GLY A 201 6.36 13.78 -10.80
N TYR A 202 6.35 12.97 -11.85
CA TYR A 202 5.13 12.54 -12.54
C TYR A 202 4.12 11.83 -11.62
N ASP A 203 4.58 11.20 -10.55
CA ASP A 203 3.75 10.40 -9.64
C ASP A 203 3.49 11.10 -8.30
N GLY A 204 3.93 12.33 -8.07
CA GLY A 204 3.99 12.86 -6.72
C GLY A 204 3.21 14.13 -6.43
N TRP A 205 2.86 14.90 -7.42
CA TRP A 205 2.28 16.21 -7.23
C TRP A 205 1.07 16.38 -8.12
N TYR A 206 0.03 17.00 -7.61
CA TYR A 206 -1.22 17.25 -8.28
C TYR A 206 -1.03 17.64 -9.73
N LYS A 207 -1.55 16.84 -10.62
CA LYS A 207 -1.80 17.22 -11.99
C LYS A 207 -3.28 17.54 -12.14
N ASP A 208 -3.66 18.77 -11.89
CA ASP A 208 -4.92 19.29 -12.39
C ASP A 208 -4.68 19.87 -13.79
N ASP A 209 -4.92 19.06 -14.81
CA ASP A 209 -4.84 19.50 -16.20
C ASP A 209 -5.93 20.54 -16.55
N SER A 210 -6.85 20.84 -15.63
CA SER A 210 -7.99 21.73 -15.85
C SER A 210 -7.75 23.18 -15.42
N ASP A 211 -6.74 23.44 -14.58
CA ASP A 211 -6.40 24.79 -14.12
C ASP A 211 -4.93 25.13 -14.38
N PRO A 212 -4.63 25.75 -15.55
CA PRO A 212 -3.26 26.16 -15.89
C PRO A 212 -2.69 27.28 -15.00
N ASP A 213 -3.52 27.94 -14.21
CA ASP A 213 -3.11 29.02 -13.29
C ASP A 213 -2.85 28.50 -11.86
N ASN A 214 -3.16 27.24 -11.59
CA ASN A 214 -2.88 26.61 -10.32
C ASN A 214 -1.44 26.09 -10.28
N ILE A 215 -0.55 26.86 -9.67
CA ILE A 215 0.90 26.60 -9.60
C ILE A 215 1.18 25.24 -8.91
N ILE A 216 0.34 24.83 -7.95
CA ILE A 216 0.49 23.55 -7.25
C ILE A 216 0.23 22.37 -8.18
N SER A 217 -0.68 22.51 -9.16
CA SER A 217 -0.97 21.49 -10.16
C SER A 217 0.14 21.31 -11.19
N THR A 218 1.01 22.29 -11.34
CA THR A 218 2.10 22.32 -12.33
C THR A 218 3.48 22.04 -11.76
N LEU A 219 3.61 21.69 -10.47
CA LEU A 219 4.87 21.27 -9.84
C LEU A 219 5.34 19.89 -10.37
N THR A 220 5.44 19.79 -11.70
CA THR A 220 6.01 18.66 -12.38
C THR A 220 7.52 18.80 -12.41
N GLY A 221 8.21 17.89 -11.83
CA GLY A 221 9.67 17.87 -11.84
C GLY A 221 10.19 16.57 -11.27
N ASP A 222 11.46 16.31 -11.52
CA ASP A 222 12.15 15.20 -10.90
C ASP A 222 12.87 15.68 -9.65
N TYR A 223 12.92 14.82 -8.65
CA TYR A 223 13.59 15.08 -7.39
C TYR A 223 14.68 14.04 -7.13
N MET A 224 15.82 14.51 -6.62
CA MET A 224 16.74 13.66 -5.91
C MET A 224 16.27 13.53 -4.46
N SER A 225 16.03 12.31 -4.02
CA SER A 225 15.62 11.99 -2.66
C SER A 225 16.78 11.39 -1.89
N TYR A 226 17.16 12.05 -0.81
CA TYR A 226 18.08 11.53 0.18
C TYR A 226 17.26 11.23 1.44
N VAL A 227 17.32 9.99 1.91
CA VAL A 227 16.49 9.58 3.05
C VAL A 227 17.35 8.89 4.10
N LEU A 228 17.10 9.22 5.35
CA LEU A 228 17.69 8.55 6.50
C LEU A 228 16.58 8.16 7.47
N ASP A 229 16.48 6.88 7.81
CA ASP A 229 15.60 6.38 8.86
C ASP A 229 16.41 5.67 9.94
N LEU A 230 16.15 6.02 11.19
CA LEU A 230 16.74 5.39 12.37
C LEU A 230 15.61 4.84 13.24
N ASN A 231 15.61 3.53 13.44
CA ASN A 231 14.62 2.83 14.22
C ASN A 231 15.27 2.14 15.42
N TRP A 232 14.74 2.37 16.60
CA TRP A 232 15.19 1.78 17.86
C TRP A 232 14.07 0.99 18.53
N LYS A 233 14.32 -0.31 18.75
CA LYS A 233 13.40 -1.24 19.41
C LYS A 233 14.08 -1.85 20.64
N PRO A 234 14.10 -1.12 21.78
CA PRO A 234 14.80 -1.60 22.99
C PRO A 234 14.21 -2.90 23.54
N ASN A 235 12.94 -3.15 23.28
CA ASN A 235 12.22 -4.36 23.66
C ASN A 235 11.00 -4.56 22.74
N GLU A 236 10.23 -5.62 22.96
CA GLU A 236 9.05 -5.96 22.17
C GLU A 236 7.87 -4.99 22.33
N LYS A 237 7.88 -4.15 23.37
CA LYS A 237 6.79 -3.24 23.69
C LYS A 237 6.99 -1.83 23.14
N PHE A 238 8.22 -1.45 22.85
CA PHE A 238 8.54 -0.05 22.52
C PHE A 238 9.30 0.06 21.22
N VAL A 239 8.88 0.98 20.38
CA VAL A 239 9.60 1.44 19.19
C VAL A 239 9.68 2.96 19.22
N LEU A 240 10.83 3.48 18.85
CA LEU A 240 11.06 4.89 18.61
C LEU A 240 11.89 5.03 17.34
N GLY A 241 11.55 5.97 16.49
CA GLY A 241 12.33 6.24 15.29
C GLY A 241 12.28 7.69 14.87
N ALA A 242 13.22 8.02 14.00
CA ALA A 242 13.30 9.32 13.36
C ALA A 242 13.64 9.12 11.88
N THR A 243 12.97 9.87 11.03
CA THR A 243 13.19 9.84 9.59
C THR A 243 13.42 11.25 9.05
N GLY A 244 14.29 11.37 8.08
CA GLY A 244 14.54 12.62 7.35
C GLY A 244 14.50 12.34 5.85
N TYR A 245 13.81 13.20 5.13
CA TYR A 245 13.72 13.19 3.68
C TYR A 245 14.18 14.56 3.16
N TRP A 246 15.17 14.57 2.32
CA TRP A 246 15.66 15.76 1.61
C TRP A 246 15.35 15.53 0.14
N ASN A 247 14.31 16.17 -0.35
CA ASN A 247 13.89 16.10 -1.75
C ASN A 247 14.27 17.39 -2.44
N ILE A 248 15.29 17.31 -3.27
CA ILE A 248 15.91 18.44 -3.96
C ILE A 248 15.44 18.39 -5.42
N GLY A 249 14.93 19.49 -5.94
CA GLY A 249 14.55 19.64 -7.34
C GLY A 249 15.74 19.38 -8.25
N ASP A 250 15.59 18.52 -9.27
CA ASP A 250 16.68 18.10 -10.16
C ASP A 250 16.36 18.29 -11.64
N ALA A 251 15.08 18.49 -11.98
CA ALA A 251 14.64 18.81 -13.35
C ALA A 251 13.23 19.40 -13.38
N GLY A 252 12.88 20.02 -14.50
CA GLY A 252 11.56 20.61 -14.75
C GLY A 252 11.31 21.86 -13.91
N LEU A 253 10.08 22.05 -13.46
CA LEU A 253 9.71 23.21 -12.64
C LEU A 253 10.33 23.15 -11.24
N ALA A 254 10.53 21.95 -10.71
CA ALA A 254 11.16 21.77 -9.40
C ALA A 254 12.59 22.34 -9.37
N ASP A 255 13.39 22.07 -10.41
CA ASP A 255 14.73 22.64 -10.57
C ASP A 255 14.70 24.14 -10.94
N ALA A 256 13.78 24.52 -11.83
CA ALA A 256 13.71 25.89 -12.36
C ALA A 256 13.32 26.93 -11.27
N TYR A 257 12.57 26.52 -10.26
CA TYR A 257 12.11 27.37 -9.14
C TYR A 257 12.70 26.99 -7.79
N ASP A 258 13.69 26.08 -7.74
CA ASP A 258 14.37 25.63 -6.52
C ASP A 258 13.37 25.09 -5.45
N PHE A 259 12.40 24.28 -5.91
CA PHE A 259 11.39 23.72 -5.03
C PHE A 259 11.92 22.53 -4.22
N ASP A 260 12.60 22.82 -3.14
CA ASP A 260 13.09 21.81 -2.21
C ASP A 260 12.03 21.50 -1.13
N VAL A 261 11.86 20.22 -0.83
CA VAL A 261 10.97 19.76 0.24
C VAL A 261 11.76 18.91 1.22
N ASN A 262 12.09 19.50 2.35
CA ASN A 262 12.75 18.79 3.43
C ASN A 262 11.73 18.38 4.49
N THR A 263 11.59 17.09 4.75
CA THR A 263 10.62 16.56 5.70
C THR A 263 11.32 15.75 6.79
N TYR A 264 10.98 16.05 8.03
CA TYR A 264 11.52 15.37 9.19
C TYR A 264 10.40 14.74 10.00
N GLY A 265 10.54 13.46 10.35
CA GLY A 265 9.54 12.72 11.10
C GLY A 265 10.11 12.10 12.37
N ILE A 266 9.29 12.07 13.43
CA ILE A 266 9.55 11.29 14.63
C ILE A 266 8.35 10.38 14.83
N TYR A 267 8.59 9.07 14.99
CA TYR A 267 7.53 8.11 15.23
C TYR A 267 7.81 7.27 16.47
N ALA A 268 6.73 6.85 17.12
CA ALA A 268 6.80 6.00 18.30
C ALA A 268 5.63 5.02 18.35
N GLY A 269 5.86 3.89 19.00
CA GLY A 269 4.84 2.90 19.30
C GLY A 269 5.05 2.30 20.69
N PHE A 270 3.95 2.09 21.40
CA PHE A 270 3.97 1.45 22.70
C PHE A 270 2.86 0.39 22.83
N LYS A 271 3.25 -0.85 23.08
CA LYS A 271 2.34 -1.97 23.33
C LYS A 271 2.06 -2.10 24.83
N PHE A 272 0.87 -1.69 25.24
CA PHE A 272 0.38 -1.95 26.60
C PHE A 272 0.28 -3.43 26.87
N THR A 273 -0.26 -4.16 25.88
CA THR A 273 -0.32 -5.62 25.80
C THR A 273 0.00 -6.04 24.35
N PRO A 274 0.20 -7.34 24.05
CA PRO A 274 0.32 -7.79 22.64
C PRO A 274 -0.86 -7.43 21.75
N ALA A 275 -2.04 -7.17 22.35
CA ALA A 275 -3.28 -6.86 21.64
C ALA A 275 -3.72 -5.39 21.72
N ILE A 276 -2.97 -4.51 22.39
CA ILE A 276 -3.29 -3.07 22.53
C ILE A 276 -2.01 -2.27 22.32
N GLU A 277 -2.00 -1.46 21.26
CA GLU A 277 -0.87 -0.62 20.86
C GLU A 277 -1.31 0.82 20.62
N LEU A 278 -0.58 1.77 21.20
CA LEU A 278 -0.63 3.19 20.84
C LEU A 278 0.58 3.51 20.00
N LYS A 279 0.38 4.12 18.85
CA LYS A 279 1.45 4.50 17.92
C LYS A 279 1.13 5.82 17.24
N GLY A 280 2.16 6.47 16.71
CA GLY A 280 1.96 7.73 16.00
C GLY A 280 3.24 8.23 15.36
N ILE A 281 3.06 9.27 14.56
CA ILE A 281 4.12 9.96 13.85
C ILE A 281 3.83 11.46 13.87
N TYR A 282 4.88 12.24 13.97
CA TYR A 282 4.86 13.70 13.86
C TYR A 282 5.87 14.11 12.78
N TYR A 283 5.42 14.92 11.84
CA TYR A 283 6.23 15.51 10.79
C TYR A 283 6.31 17.02 10.93
N PHE A 284 7.42 17.57 10.51
CA PHE A 284 7.56 18.98 10.15
C PHE A 284 8.36 19.08 8.85
N GLN A 285 8.05 20.13 8.08
CA GLN A 285 8.71 20.40 6.82
C GLN A 285 9.42 21.74 6.86
N ASP A 286 10.42 21.83 6.01
CA ASP A 286 11.11 23.05 5.65
C ASP A 286 11.01 23.14 4.13
N LEU A 287 10.18 24.05 3.67
CA LEU A 287 9.92 24.30 2.24
C LEU A 287 10.79 25.47 1.82
N GLY A 288 11.34 25.41 0.61
CA GLY A 288 12.17 26.47 0.06
C GLY A 288 11.42 27.80 -0.02
N ASP A 289 12.15 28.91 0.09
CA ASP A 289 11.60 30.27 0.14
C ASP A 289 10.71 30.63 -1.08
N ASP A 290 10.94 29.98 -2.23
CA ASP A 290 10.20 30.20 -3.48
C ASP A 290 9.00 29.25 -3.64
N PHE A 291 8.73 28.40 -2.62
CA PHE A 291 7.62 27.47 -2.69
C PHE A 291 6.27 28.21 -2.59
N PRO A 292 5.32 27.98 -3.53
CA PRO A 292 4.07 28.76 -3.62
C PRO A 292 3.02 28.28 -2.60
N VAL A 293 3.36 28.24 -1.32
CA VAL A 293 2.48 27.86 -0.21
C VAL A 293 2.42 28.96 0.83
N MET A 294 1.38 28.90 1.67
CA MET A 294 1.14 29.95 2.67
C MET A 294 2.06 29.83 3.91
N GLU A 295 2.60 28.65 4.17
CA GLU A 295 3.42 28.36 5.35
C GLU A 295 4.71 27.63 4.96
N ASP A 296 5.86 28.19 5.35
CA ASP A 296 7.18 27.65 5.01
C ASP A 296 7.56 26.42 5.86
N SER A 297 6.93 26.25 7.01
CA SER A 297 7.26 25.19 7.98
C SER A 297 6.02 24.42 8.44
N PRO A 298 5.27 23.83 7.51
CA PRO A 298 4.04 23.11 7.84
C PRO A 298 4.32 21.83 8.63
N LYS A 299 3.34 21.44 9.43
CA LYS A 299 3.41 20.29 10.33
C LYS A 299 2.27 19.33 10.07
N ALA A 300 2.50 18.08 10.41
CA ALA A 300 1.46 17.07 10.39
C ALA A 300 1.72 16.01 11.45
N TRP A 301 0.66 15.41 11.99
CA TRP A 301 0.81 14.31 12.92
C TRP A 301 -0.38 13.37 12.89
N LYS A 302 -0.11 12.12 13.23
CA LYS A 302 -1.08 11.04 13.34
C LYS A 302 -0.86 10.29 14.65
N ALA A 303 -1.97 9.96 15.32
CA ALA A 303 -1.98 9.06 16.46
C ALA A 303 -3.01 7.95 16.23
N VAL A 304 -2.64 6.74 16.58
CA VAL A 304 -3.44 5.53 16.39
C VAL A 304 -3.45 4.71 17.66
N LEU A 305 -4.65 4.37 18.14
CA LEU A 305 -4.85 3.31 19.12
C LEU A 305 -5.40 2.06 18.39
N ASP A 306 -4.58 1.03 18.31
CA ASP A 306 -4.91 -0.27 17.69
C ASP A 306 -5.24 -1.28 18.79
N VAL A 307 -6.49 -1.73 18.84
CA VAL A 307 -6.98 -2.74 19.79
C VAL A 307 -7.44 -3.96 19.00
N LYS A 308 -6.69 -5.04 19.13
CA LYS A 308 -6.97 -6.29 18.44
C LYS A 308 -8.19 -7.01 19.03
N GLN A 309 -8.84 -7.83 18.21
CA GLN A 309 -10.02 -8.59 18.62
C GLN A 309 -9.80 -9.47 19.85
N GLU A 310 -8.58 -9.99 20.08
CA GLU A 310 -8.25 -10.78 21.26
C GLU A 310 -8.44 -10.02 22.59
N ALA A 311 -8.25 -8.69 22.56
CA ALA A 311 -8.44 -7.85 23.74
C ALA A 311 -9.91 -7.68 24.10
N LEU A 312 -10.75 -7.39 23.09
CA LEU A 312 -12.16 -7.11 23.27
C LEU A 312 -13.04 -8.37 23.20
N LYS A 313 -12.52 -9.50 22.72
CA LYS A 313 -13.16 -10.79 22.56
C LYS A 313 -14.16 -10.89 21.41
N PHE A 314 -14.75 -9.79 20.97
CA PHE A 314 -15.80 -9.81 19.93
C PHE A 314 -15.46 -8.95 18.70
N THR A 315 -14.65 -7.89 18.82
CA THR A 315 -14.25 -7.03 17.69
C THR A 315 -12.88 -6.43 17.93
N SER A 316 -12.20 -6.02 16.86
CA SER A 316 -11.07 -5.09 16.95
C SER A 316 -11.58 -3.65 17.03
N LEU A 317 -10.71 -2.73 17.40
CA LEU A 317 -11.00 -1.31 17.37
C LEU A 317 -9.77 -0.55 16.91
N TRP A 318 -9.95 0.34 15.94
CA TRP A 318 -8.96 1.29 15.46
C TRP A 318 -9.47 2.69 15.71
N LEU A 319 -8.73 3.48 16.48
CA LEU A 319 -9.00 4.90 16.68
C LEU A 319 -7.83 5.67 16.11
N GLN A 320 -8.10 6.58 15.20
CA GLN A 320 -7.10 7.39 14.51
C GLN A 320 -7.48 8.86 14.61
N TYR A 321 -6.50 9.69 14.83
CA TYR A 321 -6.60 11.14 14.72
C TYR A 321 -5.40 11.67 13.95
N GLU A 322 -5.64 12.57 13.02
CA GLU A 322 -4.63 13.30 12.27
C GLU A 322 -4.89 14.80 12.31
N GLN A 323 -3.83 15.54 12.24
CA GLN A 323 -3.86 16.98 12.01
C GLN A 323 -2.75 17.31 11.01
N VAL A 324 -3.12 18.02 9.95
CA VAL A 324 -2.23 18.31 8.83
C VAL A 324 -2.41 19.75 8.41
N ASP A 325 -1.38 20.56 8.50
CA ASP A 325 -1.38 21.91 7.94
C ASP A 325 -1.59 21.81 6.43
N ASN A 326 -2.45 22.64 5.85
CA ASN A 326 -2.83 22.51 4.45
C ASN A 326 -1.72 22.90 3.47
N SER A 327 -0.67 23.55 3.96
CA SER A 327 0.60 23.74 3.24
C SER A 327 1.54 22.52 3.30
N PHE A 328 1.21 21.48 4.08
CA PHE A 328 2.04 20.29 4.18
C PHE A 328 2.03 19.49 2.89
N MET A 329 3.20 19.21 2.33
CA MET A 329 3.39 18.56 1.04
C MET A 329 3.71 17.08 1.21
N GLY A 330 2.77 16.19 0.85
CA GLY A 330 3.02 14.76 0.77
C GLY A 330 3.69 14.38 -0.54
N LEU A 331 4.58 13.40 -0.55
CA LEU A 331 5.24 12.93 -1.78
C LEU A 331 4.38 11.96 -2.59
N ASN A 332 3.34 11.43 -2.01
CA ASN A 332 2.42 10.56 -2.73
C ASN A 332 1.00 11.07 -2.62
N GLN A 333 0.65 11.90 -3.54
CA GLN A 333 -0.74 12.27 -3.75
C GLN A 333 -1.35 11.51 -4.94
N GLN A 334 -0.81 10.37 -5.28
CA GLN A 334 -1.55 9.44 -6.12
C GLN A 334 -2.80 9.04 -5.38
N ASN A 335 -3.93 9.37 -5.99
CA ASN A 335 -5.27 8.96 -5.59
C ASN A 335 -5.26 7.79 -4.63
N ASN A 336 -5.33 8.07 -3.33
CA ASN A 336 -5.33 7.07 -2.27
C ASN A 336 -6.52 6.12 -2.37
N MET A 337 -7.42 6.34 -3.31
CA MET A 337 -8.49 5.43 -3.69
C MET A 337 -8.03 4.03 -4.04
N ASP A 338 -6.77 3.88 -4.46
CA ASP A 338 -6.17 2.57 -4.74
C ASP A 338 -5.80 1.78 -3.48
N TRP A 339 -5.74 2.41 -2.32
CA TRP A 339 -5.24 1.79 -1.09
C TRP A 339 -6.35 1.24 -0.21
N GLY A 340 -7.49 1.93 -0.20
CA GLY A 340 -8.69 1.52 0.54
C GLY A 340 -9.74 0.91 -0.37
N ILE A 341 -10.73 0.27 0.22
CA ILE A 341 -11.93 -0.18 -0.45
C ILE A 341 -12.93 0.97 -0.52
N VAL A 342 -12.72 1.93 0.32
CA VAL A 342 -13.57 3.08 0.57
C VAL A 342 -12.75 4.34 0.39
N PRO A 343 -13.30 5.43 -0.17
CA PRO A 343 -12.58 6.67 -0.32
C PRO A 343 -12.19 7.24 1.03
N SER A 344 -11.03 7.85 1.05
CA SER A 344 -10.62 8.63 2.20
C SER A 344 -11.00 10.10 1.97
N ILE A 345 -11.82 10.63 2.86
CA ILE A 345 -12.15 12.07 2.83
C ILE A 345 -10.97 12.95 3.24
N SER A 346 -9.91 12.38 3.83
CA SER A 346 -8.68 13.12 4.13
C SER A 346 -7.92 13.60 2.89
N ASP A 347 -8.17 12.95 1.73
CA ASP A 347 -7.52 13.32 0.48
C ASP A 347 -8.09 14.58 -0.15
N ASN A 348 -9.29 15.01 0.27
CA ASN A 348 -9.93 16.24 -0.19
C ASN A 348 -9.43 17.49 0.54
N ARG A 349 -8.36 17.37 1.29
CA ARG A 349 -7.74 18.47 2.01
C ARG A 349 -7.42 19.63 1.07
N PRO A 350 -7.75 20.89 1.46
CA PRO A 350 -7.48 22.09 0.66
C PRO A 350 -5.99 22.45 0.68
N VAL A 351 -5.19 21.71 -0.08
CA VAL A 351 -3.73 21.90 -0.13
C VAL A 351 -3.37 23.34 -0.52
N GLY A 352 -2.45 23.94 0.22
CA GLY A 352 -2.00 25.32 0.02
C GLY A 352 -2.86 26.40 0.69
N ALA A 353 -3.95 26.05 1.37
CA ALA A 353 -4.71 27.00 2.18
C ALA A 353 -3.98 27.30 3.50
N ASP A 354 -4.14 28.53 4.02
CA ASP A 354 -3.64 28.94 5.34
C ASP A 354 -4.62 28.45 6.43
N SER A 355 -4.64 27.14 6.63
CA SER A 355 -5.51 26.46 7.58
C SER A 355 -4.98 25.07 7.89
N THR A 356 -5.61 24.38 8.83
CA THR A 356 -5.20 23.06 9.31
C THR A 356 -6.35 22.08 9.23
N SER A 357 -6.23 21.06 8.39
CA SER A 357 -7.21 19.99 8.31
C SER A 357 -7.04 19.00 9.46
N LYS A 358 -8.16 18.59 10.04
CA LYS A 358 -8.25 17.57 11.10
C LYS A 358 -9.04 16.38 10.59
N TYR A 359 -8.50 15.22 10.77
CA TYR A 359 -9.14 13.97 10.37
C TYR A 359 -9.19 13.02 11.56
N TRP A 360 -10.32 12.38 11.77
CA TRP A 360 -10.42 11.32 12.74
C TRP A 360 -11.26 10.17 12.22
N MET A 361 -10.91 8.96 12.64
CA MET A 361 -11.55 7.73 12.19
C MET A 361 -11.71 6.75 13.33
N ILE A 362 -12.84 6.06 13.32
CA ILE A 362 -13.11 4.87 14.14
C ILE A 362 -13.36 3.72 13.17
N GLY A 363 -12.51 2.70 13.24
CA GLY A 363 -12.66 1.43 12.53
C GLY A 363 -12.90 0.29 13.51
N ALA A 364 -13.77 -0.64 13.16
CA ALA A 364 -14.01 -1.86 13.92
C ALA A 364 -14.12 -3.04 12.96
N THR A 365 -13.41 -4.13 13.27
CA THR A 365 -13.43 -5.36 12.47
C THR A 365 -13.78 -6.55 13.35
N GLN A 366 -14.78 -7.33 12.95
CA GLN A 366 -15.16 -8.57 13.60
C GLN A 366 -14.84 -9.75 12.69
N GLN A 367 -13.90 -10.58 13.08
CA GLN A 367 -13.67 -11.87 12.47
C GLN A 367 -14.63 -12.90 13.11
N TRP A 368 -15.57 -13.40 12.33
CA TRP A 368 -16.57 -14.37 12.79
C TRP A 368 -16.05 -15.80 12.77
N ASN A 369 -15.30 -16.13 11.72
CA ASN A 369 -14.65 -17.42 11.51
C ASN A 369 -13.57 -17.27 10.42
N GLU A 370 -12.96 -18.36 9.99
CA GLU A 370 -11.91 -18.36 8.98
C GLU A 370 -12.33 -17.78 7.60
N LYS A 371 -13.65 -17.71 7.34
CA LYS A 371 -14.20 -17.28 6.04
C LYS A 371 -14.89 -15.93 6.08
N TRP A 372 -15.46 -15.54 7.20
CA TRP A 372 -16.32 -14.37 7.28
C TRP A 372 -15.77 -13.33 8.25
N SER A 373 -15.70 -12.12 7.78
CA SER A 373 -15.50 -10.95 8.64
C SER A 373 -16.43 -9.81 8.22
N THR A 374 -16.70 -8.89 9.14
CA THR A 374 -17.42 -7.66 8.91
C THR A 374 -16.62 -6.50 9.46
N PHE A 375 -16.77 -5.32 8.89
CA PHE A 375 -16.15 -4.11 9.41
C PHE A 375 -17.09 -2.91 9.33
N LEU A 376 -16.84 -1.95 10.18
CA LEU A 376 -17.48 -0.65 10.23
C LEU A 376 -16.40 0.42 10.24
N LYS A 377 -16.66 1.54 9.57
CA LYS A 377 -15.82 2.75 9.66
C LYS A 377 -16.74 3.96 9.84
N TYR A 378 -16.32 4.86 10.67
CA TYR A 378 -16.77 6.25 10.67
C TYR A 378 -15.53 7.13 10.56
N ALA A 379 -15.55 8.09 9.67
CA ALA A 379 -14.49 9.07 9.49
C ALA A 379 -15.10 10.46 9.31
N GLN A 380 -14.38 11.46 9.77
CA GLN A 380 -14.73 12.88 9.58
C GLN A 380 -13.46 13.65 9.29
N ALA A 381 -13.53 14.55 8.30
CA ALA A 381 -12.54 15.57 8.00
C ALA A 381 -13.14 16.94 8.26
N ASP A 382 -12.43 17.75 9.04
CA ASP A 382 -12.67 19.17 9.27
C ASP A 382 -11.54 19.91 8.56
N TYR A 383 -11.85 20.67 7.52
CA TYR A 383 -10.87 21.32 6.66
C TYR A 383 -10.50 22.72 7.12
N ASP A 384 -11.23 23.27 8.12
CA ASP A 384 -10.99 24.56 8.74
C ASP A 384 -10.87 25.72 7.72
N THR A 385 -11.78 25.72 6.72
CA THR A 385 -11.87 26.74 5.68
C THR A 385 -13.31 27.23 5.52
N ASP A 386 -13.49 28.51 5.13
CA ASP A 386 -14.83 29.09 4.90
C ASP A 386 -15.49 28.63 3.58
N TRP A 387 -14.72 28.01 2.70
CA TRP A 387 -15.14 27.68 1.32
C TRP A 387 -15.30 26.19 1.06
N LEU A 388 -14.97 25.36 2.03
CA LEU A 388 -15.07 23.90 1.95
C LEU A 388 -15.68 23.38 3.25
N ASP A 389 -16.82 22.72 3.16
CA ASP A 389 -17.48 22.13 4.32
C ASP A 389 -16.78 20.87 4.80
N ASP A 390 -17.02 20.52 6.05
CA ASP A 390 -16.56 19.26 6.64
C ASP A 390 -17.14 18.06 5.91
N ALA A 391 -16.33 17.03 5.72
CA ALA A 391 -16.79 15.78 5.13
C ALA A 391 -16.91 14.65 6.16
N LYS A 392 -17.87 13.75 5.95
CA LYS A 392 -18.10 12.55 6.78
C LYS A 392 -18.26 11.32 5.92
N ASN A 393 -17.80 10.19 6.42
CA ASN A 393 -17.96 8.92 5.75
C ASN A 393 -18.34 7.81 6.73
N TYR A 394 -19.40 7.09 6.40
CA TYR A 394 -19.86 5.91 7.12
C TYR A 394 -19.74 4.71 6.21
N THR A 395 -19.03 3.68 6.65
CA THR A 395 -18.83 2.46 5.88
C THR A 395 -19.29 1.25 6.66
N ILE A 396 -19.97 0.33 5.98
CA ILE A 396 -20.18 -1.04 6.44
C ILE A 396 -19.67 -1.99 5.37
N GLY A 397 -18.94 -3.03 5.77
CA GLY A 397 -18.42 -4.02 4.84
C GLY A 397 -18.48 -5.45 5.35
N VAL A 398 -18.60 -6.38 4.42
CA VAL A 398 -18.59 -7.82 4.65
C VAL A 398 -17.56 -8.45 3.74
N ASN A 399 -16.67 -9.26 4.32
CA ASN A 399 -15.69 -10.05 3.58
C ASN A 399 -16.04 -11.53 3.63
N TYR A 400 -15.85 -12.21 2.52
CA TYR A 400 -16.02 -13.65 2.40
C TYR A 400 -14.82 -14.28 1.71
N GLN A 401 -14.03 -15.06 2.44
CA GLN A 401 -12.94 -15.86 1.91
C GLN A 401 -13.51 -17.17 1.35
N TYR A 402 -13.76 -17.22 0.04
CA TYR A 402 -14.31 -18.39 -0.63
C TYR A 402 -13.34 -19.55 -0.66
N THR A 403 -12.11 -19.29 -1.15
CA THR A 403 -10.97 -20.22 -1.11
C THR A 403 -9.74 -19.45 -0.61
N PRO A 404 -8.62 -20.10 -0.29
CA PRO A 404 -7.38 -19.38 0.02
C PRO A 404 -6.92 -18.39 -1.05
N ALA A 405 -7.33 -18.62 -2.30
CA ALA A 405 -6.99 -17.78 -3.45
C ALA A 405 -8.06 -16.74 -3.81
N VAL A 406 -9.32 -16.92 -3.43
CA VAL A 406 -10.44 -16.10 -3.89
C VAL A 406 -11.20 -15.50 -2.71
N ALA A 407 -11.33 -14.21 -2.70
CA ALA A 407 -12.11 -13.46 -1.72
C ALA A 407 -13.11 -12.53 -2.40
N PHE A 408 -14.25 -12.34 -1.75
CA PHE A 408 -15.26 -11.37 -2.13
C PHE A 408 -15.47 -10.38 -1.00
N GLN A 409 -15.78 -9.13 -1.36
CA GLN A 409 -16.12 -8.11 -0.42
C GLN A 409 -17.29 -7.30 -0.95
N LEU A 410 -18.21 -6.98 -0.07
CA LEU A 410 -19.30 -6.05 -0.30
C LEU A 410 -19.18 -4.92 0.70
N THR A 411 -19.17 -3.68 0.22
CA THR A 411 -19.20 -2.47 1.04
C THR A 411 -20.36 -1.58 0.65
N TYR A 412 -20.82 -0.85 1.63
CA TYR A 412 -21.71 0.29 1.45
C TYR A 412 -21.08 1.48 2.15
N ASP A 413 -20.98 2.58 1.44
CA ASP A 413 -20.52 3.86 1.91
C ASP A 413 -21.64 4.90 1.81
N HIS A 414 -21.75 5.70 2.85
CA HIS A 414 -22.46 6.96 2.82
C HIS A 414 -21.43 8.07 3.09
N ILE A 415 -21.27 8.94 2.13
CA ILE A 415 -20.31 10.03 2.17
C ILE A 415 -21.09 11.33 2.08
N ASP A 416 -20.91 12.19 3.06
CA ASP A 416 -21.44 13.54 3.12
C ASP A 416 -20.26 14.49 2.91
N TYR A 417 -20.22 15.18 1.78
CA TYR A 417 -19.18 16.14 1.42
C TYR A 417 -19.54 17.58 1.81
N GLY A 418 -20.73 17.80 2.42
CA GLY A 418 -21.27 19.15 2.64
C GLY A 418 -21.76 19.79 1.34
N ASP A 419 -22.17 21.05 1.41
CA ASP A 419 -22.81 21.77 0.30
C ASP A 419 -21.88 22.80 -0.38
N ASN A 420 -20.72 23.11 0.23
CA ASN A 420 -19.79 24.13 -0.25
C ASN A 420 -18.45 23.50 -0.65
N ASN A 421 -18.43 22.80 -1.77
CA ASN A 421 -17.17 22.36 -2.38
C ASN A 421 -17.02 23.03 -3.75
N PRO A 422 -15.86 23.62 -4.07
CA PRO A 422 -15.60 24.22 -5.40
C PRO A 422 -15.76 23.20 -6.54
N ALA A 423 -15.54 21.93 -6.26
CA ALA A 423 -15.79 20.86 -7.22
C ALA A 423 -17.24 20.36 -7.07
N ASP A 424 -18.09 20.67 -8.02
CA ASP A 424 -19.53 20.31 -8.03
C ASP A 424 -19.79 18.83 -7.74
N TYR A 425 -18.85 17.95 -8.16
CA TYR A 425 -18.96 16.49 -7.96
C TYR A 425 -18.63 16.02 -6.53
N LEU A 426 -18.19 16.92 -5.65
CA LEU A 426 -17.94 16.67 -4.23
C LEU A 426 -18.91 17.44 -3.32
N ASN A 427 -20.12 17.71 -3.78
CA ASN A 427 -21.17 18.37 -2.99
C ASN A 427 -22.29 17.39 -2.65
N GLY A 428 -22.85 17.56 -1.44
CA GLY A 428 -23.97 16.78 -0.96
C GLY A 428 -23.60 15.36 -0.54
N ASP A 429 -24.61 14.51 -0.53
CA ASP A 429 -24.52 13.12 -0.07
C ASP A 429 -24.28 12.17 -1.23
N ASN A 430 -23.38 11.22 -1.07
CA ASN A 430 -23.22 10.11 -2.00
C ASN A 430 -23.34 8.76 -1.28
N HIS A 431 -24.02 7.81 -1.93
CA HIS A 431 -24.18 6.44 -1.47
C HIS A 431 -23.53 5.49 -2.47
N VAL A 432 -22.50 4.78 -2.05
CA VAL A 432 -21.75 3.88 -2.90
C VAL A 432 -21.86 2.44 -2.41
N VAL A 433 -22.32 1.55 -3.28
CA VAL A 433 -22.23 0.10 -3.06
C VAL A 433 -21.09 -0.43 -3.93
N LYS A 434 -20.11 -1.06 -3.33
CA LYS A 434 -18.97 -1.67 -4.04
C LYS A 434 -18.95 -3.17 -3.78
N PHE A 435 -18.88 -3.94 -4.86
CA PHE A 435 -18.59 -5.36 -4.82
C PHE A 435 -17.21 -5.62 -5.41
N ARG A 436 -16.29 -6.14 -4.60
CA ARG A 436 -14.90 -6.45 -4.99
C ARG A 436 -14.66 -7.94 -5.03
N THR A 437 -14.04 -8.40 -6.10
CA THR A 437 -13.47 -9.74 -6.23
C THR A 437 -11.95 -9.65 -6.21
N THR A 438 -11.31 -10.39 -5.33
CA THR A 438 -9.85 -10.51 -5.27
C THR A 438 -9.44 -11.96 -5.53
N VAL A 439 -8.50 -12.14 -6.45
CA VAL A 439 -7.90 -13.46 -6.74
C VAL A 439 -6.39 -13.35 -6.57
N ASN A 440 -5.83 -14.18 -5.69
CA ASN A 440 -4.38 -14.30 -5.47
C ASN A 440 -3.90 -15.66 -6.02
N PHE A 441 -2.78 -15.70 -6.70
CA PHE A 441 -2.23 -16.90 -7.31
C PHE A 441 -0.69 -16.93 -7.32
#